data_032eb28b44fd72bdef0a693d56afe2fe
#
_entry.id   032eb28b44fd72bdef0a693d56afe2fe
#
_cell.length_a   1.000
_cell.length_b   1.000
_cell.length_c   1.000
_cell.angle_alpha   90.00
_cell.angle_beta   90.00
_cell.angle_gamma   90.00
#
_symmetry.space_group_name_H-M   'P 1'
#
loop_
_entity.id
_entity.type
_entity.pdbx_description
1 polymer ?
#
loop_
_entity_poly.entity_id
_entity_poly.type
_entity_poly.pdbx_seq_one_letter_code
_entity_poly.pdbx_strand_id
1 'polypeptide(L)'
;MTRTTWRNLLGCAMLGAMPTLAAPVSGYAVEGKIHLAGNQGWDLLAVDDSTGRIFLSHGDRIEAVDAATGKLLGTVPGIQGAHGVALAKAAGKGYATSGKDSTVVVFDPGSYAVIARLPAGGAKPDAIAFEPATGRIFIGLAGSDELAVLDASSSKMLGTIPLEGNPEMMAFDGKGMLYTTVEDRSQVVAIDARTLKVVSTWSLAPGEEPTGLAMDSANGRLFAGCGNHLMVVLDASSGAVVAKLPIGEHIDGVAFDAGLKRAYASGGDGTLTVVQEESPSKFRVLETVTTRKGARTIALDAKTHHLYLPTADFGPAPLPTADKPKPRPPVLDGTFTVLDVHPM
;
A
#
# COMPACT_ATOMS: atom_id res chain seq x y z
N MET A 1 -38.67 28.02 -77.93
CA MET A 1 -37.90 28.94 -77.07
C MET A 1 -38.42 28.84 -75.65
N THR A 2 -37.79 28.03 -74.84
CA THR A 2 -38.17 27.81 -73.42
C THR A 2 -36.97 28.15 -72.53
N ARG A 3 -37.13 29.18 -71.70
CA ARG A 3 -36.13 29.62 -70.72
C ARG A 3 -36.25 28.82 -69.45
N THR A 4 -35.16 28.11 -69.09
CA THR A 4 -35.03 27.37 -67.84
C THR A 4 -34.41 28.32 -66.78
N THR A 5 -35.13 28.55 -65.70
CA THR A 5 -34.69 29.34 -64.54
C THR A 5 -34.05 28.41 -63.50
N TRP A 6 -32.77 28.68 -63.15
CA TRP A 6 -32.07 28.01 -62.04
C TRP A 6 -32.42 28.68 -60.70
N ARG A 7 -32.94 27.90 -59.76
CA ARG A 7 -33.13 28.34 -58.36
C ARG A 7 -31.92 27.88 -57.56
N ASN A 8 -31.16 28.84 -57.03
CA ASN A 8 -30.12 28.60 -56.06
C ASN A 8 -30.73 28.23 -54.70
N LEU A 9 -30.46 27.06 -54.21
CA LEU A 9 -30.72 26.64 -52.82
C LEU A 9 -29.48 26.93 -51.99
N LEU A 10 -29.52 27.97 -51.13
CA LEU A 10 -28.58 28.16 -50.05
C LEU A 10 -28.87 27.15 -48.94
N GLY A 11 -27.98 26.18 -48.81
CA GLY A 11 -28.00 25.26 -47.65
C GLY A 11 -27.39 25.96 -46.43
N CYS A 12 -28.21 26.24 -45.42
CA CYS A 12 -27.75 26.72 -44.11
C CYS A 12 -27.20 25.52 -43.35
N ALA A 13 -25.85 25.42 -43.24
CA ALA A 13 -25.17 24.43 -42.38
C ALA A 13 -25.30 24.89 -40.92
N MET A 14 -26.21 24.25 -40.16
CA MET A 14 -26.21 24.38 -38.70
C MET A 14 -25.04 23.59 -38.12
N LEU A 15 -24.00 24.28 -37.64
CA LEU A 15 -22.99 23.70 -36.76
C LEU A 15 -23.68 23.43 -35.39
N GLY A 16 -24.05 22.19 -35.17
CA GLY A 16 -24.46 21.72 -33.84
C GLY A 16 -23.26 21.74 -32.90
N ALA A 17 -23.29 22.60 -31.89
CA ALA A 17 -22.34 22.53 -30.78
C ALA A 17 -22.55 21.18 -30.07
N MET A 18 -21.56 20.28 -30.12
CA MET A 18 -21.56 19.08 -29.29
C MET A 18 -21.43 19.51 -27.82
N PRO A 19 -22.27 18.99 -26.93
CA PRO A 19 -22.08 19.22 -25.51
C PRO A 19 -20.75 18.60 -25.08
N THR A 20 -19.86 19.42 -24.55
CA THR A 20 -18.68 18.95 -23.81
C THR A 20 -19.21 18.24 -22.57
N LEU A 21 -19.13 16.93 -22.54
CA LEU A 21 -19.31 16.16 -21.32
C LEU A 21 -18.26 16.62 -20.31
N ALA A 22 -18.68 17.31 -19.27
CA ALA A 22 -17.81 17.61 -18.14
C ALA A 22 -17.28 16.27 -17.60
N ALA A 23 -15.97 16.19 -17.35
CA ALA A 23 -15.38 15.03 -16.66
C ALA A 23 -16.14 14.81 -15.35
N PRO A 24 -16.44 13.55 -14.99
CA PRO A 24 -17.12 13.27 -13.73
C PRO A 24 -16.27 13.87 -12.59
N VAL A 25 -16.90 14.62 -11.71
CA VAL A 25 -16.24 15.13 -10.51
C VAL A 25 -15.85 13.92 -9.68
N SER A 26 -14.56 13.82 -9.29
CA SER A 26 -14.08 12.76 -8.41
C SER A 26 -14.87 12.79 -7.09
N GLY A 27 -15.25 11.63 -6.56
CA GLY A 27 -15.82 11.51 -5.22
C GLY A 27 -14.79 11.63 -4.10
N TYR A 28 -13.50 11.90 -4.44
CA TYR A 28 -12.38 12.04 -3.52
C TYR A 28 -11.65 13.36 -3.72
N ALA A 29 -11.32 14.03 -2.61
CA ALA A 29 -10.34 15.11 -2.56
C ALA A 29 -8.93 14.52 -2.47
N VAL A 30 -7.96 15.17 -3.10
CA VAL A 30 -6.53 14.83 -3.04
C VAL A 30 -5.78 16.08 -2.62
N GLU A 31 -5.22 16.09 -1.42
CA GLU A 31 -4.50 17.21 -0.84
C GLU A 31 -3.07 16.84 -0.51
N GLY A 32 -2.11 17.72 -0.79
CA GLY A 32 -0.70 17.57 -0.39
C GLY A 32 -0.45 18.36 0.89
N LYS A 33 -0.81 17.83 2.06
CA LYS A 33 -0.72 18.57 3.33
C LYS A 33 0.60 18.40 4.07
N ILE A 34 1.26 17.25 3.89
CA ILE A 34 2.41 16.87 4.71
C ILE A 34 3.66 16.99 3.87
N HIS A 35 4.49 17.98 4.18
CA HIS A 35 5.78 18.17 3.52
C HIS A 35 6.91 17.88 4.49
N LEU A 36 7.80 16.99 4.10
CA LEU A 36 8.95 16.58 4.90
C LEU A 36 10.25 16.86 4.15
N ALA A 37 11.28 17.23 4.90
CA ALA A 37 12.57 17.57 4.32
C ALA A 37 13.37 16.32 3.92
N GLY A 38 14.11 16.43 2.84
CA GLY A 38 15.01 15.40 2.34
C GLY A 38 14.67 14.92 0.93
N ASN A 39 15.55 14.11 0.39
CA ASN A 39 15.44 13.51 -0.95
C ASN A 39 15.64 11.99 -0.91
N GLN A 40 15.49 11.40 0.27
CA GLN A 40 15.63 9.97 0.48
C GLN A 40 14.39 9.23 -0.01
N GLY A 41 14.52 7.95 -0.29
CA GLY A 41 13.41 7.11 -0.65
C GLY A 41 12.48 6.85 0.53
N TRP A 42 11.26 6.48 0.24
CA TRP A 42 10.24 6.07 1.19
C TRP A 42 9.69 4.69 0.81
N ASP A 43 8.94 4.10 1.74
CA ASP A 43 8.24 2.86 1.52
C ASP A 43 6.94 2.82 2.32
N LEU A 44 6.76 1.86 3.22
CA LEU A 44 5.51 1.65 3.94
C LEU A 44 5.30 2.68 5.06
N LEU A 45 4.04 2.85 5.40
CA LEU A 45 3.59 3.71 6.48
C LEU A 45 2.49 3.04 7.31
N ALA A 46 2.31 3.49 8.55
CA ALA A 46 1.26 3.04 9.45
C ALA A 46 0.54 4.23 10.09
N VAL A 47 -0.76 4.10 10.27
CA VAL A 47 -1.57 5.09 10.99
C VAL A 47 -1.88 4.59 12.40
N ASP A 48 -1.65 5.45 13.38
CA ASP A 48 -2.20 5.31 14.70
C ASP A 48 -3.51 6.11 14.81
N ASP A 49 -4.62 5.45 14.49
CA ASP A 49 -5.98 5.99 14.51
C ASP A 49 -6.43 6.50 15.90
N SER A 50 -5.80 6.02 16.98
CA SER A 50 -6.10 6.47 18.33
C SER A 50 -5.53 7.85 18.67
N THR A 51 -4.43 8.22 18.01
CA THR A 51 -3.72 9.49 18.24
C THR A 51 -3.70 10.41 17.02
N GLY A 52 -4.16 9.95 15.86
CA GLY A 52 -4.08 10.69 14.59
C GLY A 52 -2.65 10.89 14.11
N ARG A 53 -1.77 9.93 14.37
CA ARG A 53 -0.36 9.99 13.94
C ARG A 53 -0.08 9.05 12.79
N ILE A 54 0.72 9.53 11.86
CA ILE A 54 1.27 8.72 10.77
C ILE A 54 2.74 8.44 11.08
N PHE A 55 3.14 7.19 11.02
CA PHE A 55 4.53 6.75 11.07
C PHE A 55 4.92 6.27 9.69
N LEU A 56 5.96 6.85 9.10
CA LEU A 56 6.37 6.51 7.74
C LEU A 56 7.87 6.30 7.63
N SER A 57 8.26 5.35 6.79
CA SER A 57 9.67 5.12 6.46
C SER A 57 10.18 6.23 5.53
N HIS A 58 11.35 6.80 5.85
CA HIS A 58 12.00 7.81 5.05
C HIS A 58 13.52 7.66 5.13
N GLY A 59 14.06 6.91 4.18
CA GLY A 59 15.49 6.67 4.04
C GLY A 59 16.13 5.93 5.22
N ASP A 60 16.64 6.66 6.19
CA ASP A 60 17.40 6.14 7.34
C ASP A 60 16.64 6.27 8.68
N ARG A 61 15.35 6.55 8.63
CA ARG A 61 14.53 6.85 9.82
C ARG A 61 13.06 6.51 9.62
N ILE A 62 12.31 6.49 10.73
CA ILE A 62 10.86 6.61 10.72
C ILE A 62 10.52 8.03 11.17
N GLU A 63 9.66 8.70 10.44
CA GLU A 63 9.12 10.00 10.79
C GLU A 63 7.70 9.83 11.34
N ALA A 64 7.42 10.49 12.47
CA ALA A 64 6.09 10.55 13.07
C ALA A 64 5.49 11.93 12.79
N VAL A 65 4.31 11.95 12.18
CA VAL A 65 3.63 13.17 11.72
C VAL A 65 2.23 13.22 12.28
N ASP A 66 1.78 14.40 12.66
CA ASP A 66 0.38 14.66 12.98
C ASP A 66 -0.44 14.73 11.70
N ALA A 67 -1.40 13.84 11.54
CA ALA A 67 -2.20 13.70 10.32
C ALA A 67 -3.06 14.95 10.02
N ALA A 68 -3.56 15.62 11.04
CA ALA A 68 -4.45 16.77 10.87
C ALA A 68 -3.70 18.04 10.45
N THR A 69 -2.50 18.23 11.00
CA THR A 69 -1.71 19.48 10.82
C THR A 69 -0.55 19.32 9.84
N GLY A 70 -0.16 18.09 9.50
CA GLY A 70 1.03 17.78 8.71
C GLY A 70 2.36 18.03 9.43
N LYS A 71 2.32 18.31 10.75
CA LYS A 71 3.50 18.66 11.52
C LYS A 71 4.33 17.43 11.87
N LEU A 72 5.64 17.50 11.62
CA LEU A 72 6.60 16.51 12.12
C LEU A 72 6.63 16.58 13.65
N LEU A 73 6.28 15.48 14.30
CA LEU A 73 6.24 15.33 15.77
C LEU A 73 7.56 14.79 16.32
N GLY A 74 8.22 13.93 15.58
CA GLY A 74 9.49 13.33 15.97
C GLY A 74 10.01 12.33 14.95
N THR A 75 11.16 11.77 15.27
CA THR A 75 11.90 10.88 14.37
C THR A 75 12.53 9.74 15.15
N VAL A 76 12.42 8.52 14.65
CA VAL A 76 13.15 7.34 15.11
C VAL A 76 14.40 7.20 14.24
N PRO A 77 15.58 7.51 14.75
CA PRO A 77 16.79 7.59 13.93
C PRO A 77 17.52 6.26 13.78
N GLY A 78 18.49 6.25 12.84
CA GLY A 78 19.53 5.22 12.75
C GLY A 78 19.05 3.92 12.15
N ILE A 79 18.06 3.92 11.27
CA ILE A 79 17.61 2.77 10.50
C ILE A 79 18.39 2.77 9.18
N GLN A 80 18.88 1.63 8.76
CA GLN A 80 19.62 1.52 7.50
C GLN A 80 18.74 0.94 6.40
N GLY A 81 18.11 1.84 5.61
CA GLY A 81 17.08 1.48 4.64
C GLY A 81 15.80 1.08 5.37
N ALA A 82 15.04 2.09 5.76
CA ALA A 82 13.75 1.90 6.39
C ALA A 82 12.72 1.44 5.35
N HIS A 83 12.00 0.35 5.65
CA HIS A 83 10.93 -0.17 4.81
C HIS A 83 9.58 -0.11 5.52
N GLY A 84 9.36 -0.96 6.51
CA GLY A 84 8.08 -1.06 7.20
C GLY A 84 8.11 -0.54 8.63
N VAL A 85 6.93 -0.18 9.14
CA VAL A 85 6.70 0.19 10.54
C VAL A 85 5.41 -0.44 11.04
N ALA A 86 5.44 -1.02 12.24
CA ALA A 86 4.27 -1.60 12.91
C ALA A 86 4.15 -1.07 14.33
N LEU A 87 2.91 -0.86 14.78
CA LEU A 87 2.61 -0.33 16.11
C LEU A 87 1.91 -1.39 16.96
N ALA A 88 2.59 -1.91 17.97
CA ALA A 88 2.04 -2.81 18.96
C ALA A 88 1.53 -2.00 20.17
N LYS A 89 0.39 -1.33 20.01
CA LYS A 89 -0.18 -0.37 20.95
C LYS A 89 -0.30 -0.94 22.37
N ALA A 90 -0.82 -2.16 22.50
CA ALA A 90 -0.97 -2.84 23.78
C ALA A 90 0.36 -3.10 24.50
N ALA A 91 1.46 -3.22 23.77
CA ALA A 91 2.81 -3.39 24.30
C ALA A 91 3.53 -2.05 24.50
N GLY A 92 2.94 -0.92 24.08
CA GLY A 92 3.58 0.41 24.12
C GLY A 92 4.82 0.52 23.22
N LYS A 93 4.91 -0.26 22.15
CA LYS A 93 6.08 -0.35 21.29
C LYS A 93 5.76 -0.17 19.81
N GLY A 94 6.69 0.47 19.10
CA GLY A 94 6.79 0.47 17.66
C GLY A 94 7.96 -0.40 17.20
N TYR A 95 7.84 -0.95 16.01
CA TYR A 95 8.81 -1.81 15.36
C TYR A 95 9.05 -1.31 13.93
N ALA A 96 10.29 -1.16 13.53
CA ALA A 96 10.65 -0.74 12.17
C ALA A 96 11.70 -1.66 11.57
N THR A 97 11.54 -2.02 10.32
CA THR A 97 12.52 -2.83 9.58
C THR A 97 13.66 -1.97 9.06
N SER A 98 14.87 -2.54 9.11
CA SER A 98 16.13 -1.95 8.67
C SER A 98 16.78 -2.92 7.67
N GLY A 99 16.43 -2.75 6.37
CA GLY A 99 16.66 -3.76 5.34
C GLY A 99 18.13 -3.98 5.00
N LYS A 100 18.99 -2.94 5.10
CA LYS A 100 20.40 -3.03 4.70
C LYS A 100 21.29 -3.73 5.71
N ASP A 101 20.94 -3.66 7.00
CA ASP A 101 21.72 -4.29 8.09
C ASP A 101 21.01 -5.47 8.73
N SER A 102 19.88 -5.90 8.16
CA SER A 102 19.08 -7.05 8.60
C SER A 102 18.68 -6.99 10.08
N THR A 103 18.26 -5.80 10.54
CA THR A 103 17.81 -5.58 11.91
C THR A 103 16.37 -5.10 11.97
N VAL A 104 15.81 -5.18 13.18
CA VAL A 104 14.52 -4.55 13.56
C VAL A 104 14.79 -3.56 14.67
N VAL A 105 14.35 -2.33 14.48
CA VAL A 105 14.44 -1.28 15.49
C VAL A 105 13.16 -1.27 16.30
N VAL A 106 13.29 -1.43 17.62
CA VAL A 106 12.20 -1.30 18.59
C VAL A 106 12.25 0.10 19.17
N PHE A 107 11.13 0.80 19.20
CA PHE A 107 11.07 2.18 19.68
C PHE A 107 9.82 2.45 20.50
N ASP A 108 9.86 3.51 21.27
CA ASP A 108 8.71 4.06 22.00
C ASP A 108 7.94 5.01 21.07
N PRO A 109 6.66 4.74 20.73
CA PRO A 109 5.91 5.56 19.79
C PRO A 109 5.45 6.91 20.36
N GLY A 110 5.60 7.13 21.68
CA GLY A 110 5.29 8.40 22.32
C GLY A 110 6.47 9.36 22.34
N SER A 111 7.67 8.86 22.64
CA SER A 111 8.89 9.65 22.72
C SER A 111 9.79 9.52 21.50
N TYR A 112 9.52 8.54 20.61
CA TYR A 112 10.32 8.18 19.44
C TYR A 112 11.73 7.66 19.75
N ALA A 113 12.00 7.40 21.02
CA ALA A 113 13.29 6.88 21.47
C ALA A 113 13.47 5.42 21.05
N VAL A 114 14.67 5.10 20.54
CA VAL A 114 15.06 3.71 20.26
C VAL A 114 15.25 2.96 21.57
N ILE A 115 14.49 1.87 21.74
CA ILE A 115 14.56 0.97 22.90
C ILE A 115 15.60 -0.13 22.65
N ALA A 116 15.60 -0.74 21.47
CA ALA A 116 16.48 -1.84 21.13
C ALA A 116 16.69 -1.96 19.61
N ARG A 117 17.78 -2.66 19.23
CA ARG A 117 18.02 -3.18 17.89
C ARG A 117 18.18 -4.67 17.98
N LEU A 118 17.43 -5.40 17.18
CA LEU A 118 17.38 -6.85 17.20
C LEU A 118 17.77 -7.39 15.83
N PRO A 119 18.45 -8.54 15.75
CA PRO A 119 18.54 -9.26 14.48
C PRO A 119 17.15 -9.58 13.96
N ALA A 120 16.91 -9.37 12.66
CA ALA A 120 15.62 -9.65 12.04
C ALA A 120 15.32 -11.15 11.89
N GLY A 121 16.33 -12.01 12.08
CA GLY A 121 16.21 -13.46 11.91
C GLY A 121 16.55 -13.94 10.50
N GLY A 122 16.74 -13.05 9.53
CA GLY A 122 17.12 -13.34 8.15
C GLY A 122 17.46 -12.06 7.40
N ALA A 123 17.64 -12.18 6.08
CA ALA A 123 18.12 -11.09 5.22
C ALA A 123 16.99 -10.22 4.69
N LYS A 124 17.28 -8.93 4.51
CA LYS A 124 16.39 -7.92 3.94
C LYS A 124 14.99 -7.91 4.58
N PRO A 125 14.86 -7.60 5.87
CA PRO A 125 13.56 -7.36 6.47
C PRO A 125 12.86 -6.18 5.78
N ASP A 126 11.63 -6.40 5.35
CA ASP A 126 10.85 -5.47 4.54
C ASP A 126 9.50 -5.16 5.22
N ALA A 127 8.40 -5.70 4.72
CA ALA A 127 7.10 -5.51 5.33
C ALA A 127 7.08 -6.04 6.77
N ILE A 128 6.38 -5.31 7.64
CA ILE A 128 6.24 -5.67 9.05
C ILE A 128 4.82 -5.37 9.51
N ALA A 129 4.23 -6.27 10.28
CA ALA A 129 2.87 -6.08 10.75
C ALA A 129 2.67 -6.63 12.16
N PHE A 130 1.77 -6.02 12.92
CA PHE A 130 1.34 -6.47 14.23
C PHE A 130 0.03 -7.24 14.14
N GLU A 131 -0.02 -8.47 14.65
CA GLU A 131 -1.20 -9.30 14.75
C GLU A 131 -1.78 -9.24 16.18
N PRO A 132 -2.91 -8.54 16.40
CA PRO A 132 -3.39 -8.24 17.73
C PRO A 132 -3.98 -9.45 18.48
N ALA A 133 -4.52 -10.46 17.80
CA ALA A 133 -5.13 -11.63 18.46
C ALA A 133 -4.08 -12.54 19.13
N THR A 134 -2.82 -12.51 18.66
CA THR A 134 -1.72 -13.29 19.23
C THR A 134 -0.67 -12.43 19.92
N GLY A 135 -0.69 -11.10 19.73
CA GLY A 135 0.31 -10.18 20.25
C GLY A 135 1.68 -10.35 19.59
N ARG A 136 1.72 -10.70 18.32
CA ARG A 136 2.94 -11.00 17.57
C ARG A 136 3.24 -9.97 16.50
N ILE A 137 4.52 -9.78 16.24
CA ILE A 137 5.04 -9.03 15.09
C ILE A 137 5.51 -10.03 14.05
N PHE A 138 5.02 -9.88 12.83
CA PHE A 138 5.45 -10.65 11.66
C PHE A 138 6.26 -9.75 10.75
N ILE A 139 7.38 -10.28 10.21
CA ILE A 139 8.36 -9.54 9.41
C ILE A 139 8.64 -10.34 8.15
N GLY A 140 8.37 -9.77 6.99
CA GLY A 140 8.80 -10.32 5.70
C GLY A 140 10.31 -10.22 5.55
N LEU A 141 10.97 -11.34 5.28
CA LEU A 141 12.40 -11.44 5.03
C LEU A 141 12.62 -11.68 3.54
N ALA A 142 12.55 -10.62 2.74
CA ALA A 142 12.62 -10.67 1.28
C ALA A 142 13.92 -11.29 0.72
N GLY A 143 14.98 -11.34 1.51
CA GLY A 143 16.24 -11.99 1.12
C GLY A 143 16.43 -13.41 1.64
N SER A 144 15.43 -13.97 2.35
CA SER A 144 15.50 -15.31 2.97
C SER A 144 14.28 -16.17 2.68
N ASP A 145 13.26 -15.64 1.97
CA ASP A 145 12.00 -16.33 1.65
C ASP A 145 11.28 -16.87 2.90
N GLU A 146 11.23 -16.06 3.96
CA GLU A 146 10.68 -16.45 5.27
C GLU A 146 9.88 -15.29 5.89
N LEU A 147 9.02 -15.60 6.85
CA LEU A 147 8.55 -14.63 7.84
C LEU A 147 9.25 -14.86 9.17
N ALA A 148 9.87 -13.82 9.75
CA ALA A 148 10.28 -13.86 11.13
C ALA A 148 9.14 -13.43 12.06
N VAL A 149 9.13 -13.97 13.28
CA VAL A 149 8.06 -13.73 14.26
C VAL A 149 8.65 -13.33 15.60
N LEU A 150 8.21 -12.16 16.13
CA LEU A 150 8.56 -11.70 17.46
C LEU A 150 7.32 -11.68 18.36
N ASP A 151 7.52 -11.91 19.65
CA ASP A 151 6.56 -11.53 20.68
C ASP A 151 6.61 -10.02 20.90
N ALA A 152 5.49 -9.32 20.70
CA ALA A 152 5.46 -7.86 20.75
C ALA A 152 5.71 -7.28 22.14
N SER A 153 5.41 -8.00 23.22
CA SER A 153 5.60 -7.51 24.60
C SER A 153 7.07 -7.63 25.03
N SER A 154 7.67 -8.78 24.84
CA SER A 154 9.06 -9.06 25.23
C SER A 154 10.08 -8.72 24.15
N SER A 155 9.66 -8.53 22.92
CA SER A 155 10.50 -8.35 21.72
C SER A 155 11.45 -9.54 21.45
N LYS A 156 11.11 -10.72 21.95
CA LYS A 156 11.89 -11.95 21.73
C LYS A 156 11.50 -12.61 20.41
N MET A 157 12.49 -13.13 19.69
CA MET A 157 12.28 -13.98 18.52
C MET A 157 11.59 -15.28 18.94
N LEU A 158 10.48 -15.60 18.28
CA LEU A 158 9.71 -16.83 18.47
C LEU A 158 10.08 -17.89 17.43
N GLY A 159 10.57 -17.50 16.27
CA GLY A 159 10.98 -18.39 15.19
C GLY A 159 10.81 -17.74 13.82
N THR A 160 11.01 -18.56 12.78
CA THR A 160 10.72 -18.20 11.39
C THR A 160 9.73 -19.16 10.77
N ILE A 161 9.06 -18.73 9.73
CA ILE A 161 8.11 -19.52 8.94
C ILE A 161 8.66 -19.52 7.51
N PRO A 162 9.19 -20.67 7.02
CA PRO A 162 9.67 -20.76 5.66
C PRO A 162 8.51 -20.64 4.67
N LEU A 163 8.75 -19.89 3.61
CA LEU A 163 7.90 -19.73 2.45
C LEU A 163 8.64 -20.24 1.21
N GLU A 164 7.93 -20.41 0.11
CA GLU A 164 8.57 -20.88 -1.13
C GLU A 164 8.99 -19.73 -2.05
N GLY A 165 9.06 -18.50 -1.54
CA GLY A 165 9.43 -17.30 -2.27
C GLY A 165 9.33 -16.02 -1.43
N ASN A 166 9.47 -14.88 -2.10
CA ASN A 166 9.57 -13.54 -1.51
C ASN A 166 8.25 -13.08 -0.88
N PRO A 167 8.16 -12.95 0.47
CA PRO A 167 6.99 -12.39 1.14
C PRO A 167 6.92 -10.86 0.96
N GLU A 168 5.73 -10.38 0.63
CA GLU A 168 5.40 -8.96 0.54
C GLU A 168 4.39 -8.57 1.63
N MET A 169 3.26 -7.98 1.29
CA MET A 169 2.30 -7.46 2.27
C MET A 169 1.53 -8.55 3.00
N MET A 170 1.14 -8.20 4.23
CA MET A 170 0.42 -9.10 5.14
C MET A 170 -0.95 -8.52 5.51
N ALA A 171 -1.95 -9.42 5.67
CA ALA A 171 -3.27 -9.10 6.18
C ALA A 171 -3.71 -10.12 7.24
N PHE A 172 -4.62 -9.74 8.13
CA PHE A 172 -5.05 -10.57 9.26
C PHE A 172 -6.58 -10.64 9.34
N ASP A 173 -7.10 -11.79 9.74
CA ASP A 173 -8.54 -11.95 9.97
C ASP A 173 -9.00 -11.43 11.36
N GLY A 174 -8.06 -11.01 12.21
CA GLY A 174 -8.32 -10.63 13.60
C GLY A 174 -8.67 -11.78 14.53
N LYS A 175 -8.57 -13.02 14.07
CA LYS A 175 -8.89 -14.25 14.82
C LYS A 175 -7.69 -15.18 14.93
N GLY A 176 -6.55 -14.79 14.36
CA GLY A 176 -5.28 -15.51 14.42
C GLY A 176 -4.87 -16.19 13.11
N MET A 177 -5.53 -15.85 12.00
CA MET A 177 -5.02 -16.17 10.67
C MET A 177 -4.29 -14.97 10.09
N LEU A 178 -3.13 -15.21 9.54
CA LEU A 178 -2.30 -14.33 8.75
C LEU A 178 -2.34 -14.77 7.28
N TYR A 179 -2.40 -13.82 6.39
CA TYR A 179 -2.24 -14.02 4.95
C TYR A 179 -1.10 -13.15 4.46
N THR A 180 -0.24 -13.68 3.59
CA THR A 180 0.84 -12.93 2.97
C THR A 180 0.89 -13.22 1.48
N THR A 181 1.18 -12.20 0.67
CA THR A 181 1.49 -12.39 -0.74
C THR A 181 2.93 -12.90 -0.88
N VAL A 182 3.15 -13.76 -1.87
CA VAL A 182 4.46 -14.24 -2.29
C VAL A 182 4.64 -13.82 -3.74
N GLU A 183 5.43 -12.76 -3.95
CA GLU A 183 5.49 -12.00 -5.19
C GLU A 183 5.94 -12.87 -6.38
N ASP A 184 7.12 -13.46 -6.29
CA ASP A 184 7.75 -14.26 -7.35
C ASP A 184 7.05 -15.60 -7.65
N ARG A 185 6.05 -15.96 -6.82
CA ARG A 185 5.21 -17.17 -7.00
C ARG A 185 3.78 -16.85 -7.43
N SER A 186 3.40 -15.58 -7.41
CA SER A 186 2.01 -15.15 -7.69
C SER A 186 0.99 -15.90 -6.83
N GLN A 187 1.25 -15.92 -5.52
CA GLN A 187 0.48 -16.70 -4.53
C GLN A 187 0.10 -15.85 -3.32
N VAL A 188 -0.92 -16.34 -2.61
CA VAL A 188 -1.21 -15.98 -1.22
C VAL A 188 -1.01 -17.20 -0.35
N VAL A 189 -0.30 -17.03 0.76
CA VAL A 189 -0.07 -18.07 1.76
C VAL A 189 -0.89 -17.74 3.01
N ALA A 190 -1.69 -18.70 3.46
CA ALA A 190 -2.45 -18.63 4.71
C ALA A 190 -1.68 -19.32 5.83
N ILE A 191 -1.54 -18.66 6.97
CA ILE A 191 -0.70 -19.07 8.09
C ILE A 191 -1.51 -18.97 9.38
N ASP A 192 -1.46 -20.00 10.20
CA ASP A 192 -1.95 -19.93 11.58
C ASP A 192 -0.91 -19.16 12.42
N ALA A 193 -1.28 -17.96 12.84
CA ALA A 193 -0.41 -17.06 13.59
C ALA A 193 -0.11 -17.56 15.01
N ARG A 194 -0.85 -18.54 15.57
CA ARG A 194 -0.60 -19.14 16.88
C ARG A 194 0.42 -20.26 16.80
N THR A 195 0.26 -21.15 15.81
CA THR A 195 1.12 -22.32 15.65
C THR A 195 2.33 -22.05 14.75
N LEU A 196 2.36 -20.91 14.05
CA LEU A 196 3.39 -20.52 13.08
C LEU A 196 3.52 -21.52 11.92
N LYS A 197 2.41 -22.06 11.47
CA LYS A 197 2.38 -23.06 10.39
C LYS A 197 1.63 -22.54 9.19
N VAL A 198 2.18 -22.80 8.01
CA VAL A 198 1.45 -22.65 6.75
C VAL A 198 0.29 -23.61 6.76
N VAL A 199 -0.92 -23.11 6.51
CA VAL A 199 -2.17 -23.86 6.44
C VAL A 199 -2.53 -24.16 4.99
N SER A 200 -2.35 -23.18 4.13
CA SER A 200 -2.69 -23.28 2.70
C SER A 200 -1.86 -22.31 1.87
N THR A 201 -1.68 -22.64 0.59
CA THR A 201 -1.09 -21.79 -0.42
C THR A 201 -2.02 -21.76 -1.64
N TRP A 202 -2.34 -20.56 -2.12
CA TRP A 202 -3.30 -20.37 -3.19
C TRP A 202 -2.70 -19.56 -4.35
N SER A 203 -2.92 -20.04 -5.57
CA SER A 203 -2.56 -19.29 -6.77
C SER A 203 -3.46 -18.08 -6.95
N LEU A 204 -2.89 -16.96 -7.36
CA LEU A 204 -3.61 -15.74 -7.71
C LEU A 204 -3.99 -15.68 -9.20
N ALA A 205 -3.65 -16.69 -9.99
CA ALA A 205 -3.90 -16.66 -11.44
C ALA A 205 -5.32 -16.18 -11.79
N PRO A 206 -5.45 -15.20 -12.71
CA PRO A 206 -4.42 -14.67 -13.59
C PRO A 206 -3.64 -13.45 -13.06
N GLY A 207 -3.74 -13.11 -11.76
CA GLY A 207 -2.93 -12.07 -11.14
C GLY A 207 -1.47 -12.54 -11.03
N GLU A 208 -0.53 -11.64 -11.30
CA GLU A 208 0.91 -11.88 -11.30
C GLU A 208 1.61 -10.86 -10.40
N GLU A 209 2.72 -11.26 -9.78
CA GLU A 209 3.57 -10.40 -8.95
C GLU A 209 2.77 -9.58 -7.91
N PRO A 210 2.05 -10.23 -6.96
CA PRO A 210 1.25 -9.54 -5.97
C PRO A 210 2.13 -8.87 -4.91
N THR A 211 2.00 -7.57 -4.75
CA THR A 211 2.71 -6.78 -3.74
C THR A 211 1.77 -6.30 -2.63
N GLY A 212 0.62 -5.71 -2.97
CA GLY A 212 -0.35 -5.22 -2.00
C GLY A 212 -1.33 -6.30 -1.53
N LEU A 213 -1.73 -6.26 -0.26
CA LEU A 213 -2.76 -7.15 0.30
C LEU A 213 -3.58 -6.44 1.39
N ALA A 214 -4.90 -6.57 1.30
CA ALA A 214 -5.82 -6.14 2.36
C ALA A 214 -6.93 -7.17 2.57
N MET A 215 -7.65 -7.05 3.69
CA MET A 215 -8.70 -8.00 4.03
C MET A 215 -9.97 -7.32 4.54
N ASP A 216 -11.12 -7.75 4.03
CA ASP A 216 -12.39 -7.64 4.72
C ASP A 216 -12.56 -8.88 5.63
N SER A 217 -12.25 -8.69 6.91
CA SER A 217 -12.36 -9.77 7.91
C SER A 217 -13.81 -10.16 8.24
N ALA A 218 -14.77 -9.27 7.97
CA ALA A 218 -16.19 -9.53 8.21
C ALA A 218 -16.75 -10.54 7.20
N ASN A 219 -16.38 -10.39 5.92
CA ASN A 219 -16.84 -11.25 4.83
C ASN A 219 -15.81 -12.30 4.40
N GLY A 220 -14.61 -12.29 4.98
CA GLY A 220 -13.54 -13.21 4.62
C GLY A 220 -13.06 -13.01 3.17
N ARG A 221 -12.81 -11.76 2.77
CA ARG A 221 -12.32 -11.42 1.43
C ARG A 221 -10.92 -10.83 1.50
N LEU A 222 -10.02 -11.37 0.70
CA LEU A 222 -8.67 -10.85 0.49
C LEU A 222 -8.64 -10.09 -0.83
N PHE A 223 -8.02 -8.91 -0.82
CA PHE A 223 -7.83 -8.06 -1.99
C PHE A 223 -6.32 -8.00 -2.27
N ALA A 224 -5.88 -8.70 -3.30
CA ALA A 224 -4.48 -8.74 -3.72
C ALA A 224 -4.25 -7.82 -4.93
N GLY A 225 -3.41 -6.82 -4.78
CA GLY A 225 -2.97 -5.94 -5.88
C GLY A 225 -1.77 -6.57 -6.59
N CYS A 226 -1.91 -6.81 -7.90
CA CYS A 226 -0.94 -7.54 -8.72
C CYS A 226 -0.24 -6.62 -9.72
N GLY A 227 1.01 -6.95 -10.06
CA GLY A 227 1.86 -6.19 -10.99
C GLY A 227 1.33 -6.14 -12.42
N ASN A 228 0.48 -7.09 -12.82
CA ASN A 228 -0.16 -7.12 -14.13
C ASN A 228 -1.51 -6.37 -14.18
N HIS A 229 -1.67 -5.30 -13.39
CA HIS A 229 -2.80 -4.37 -13.38
C HIS A 229 -4.14 -5.01 -12.97
N LEU A 230 -4.10 -6.01 -12.11
CA LEU A 230 -5.27 -6.68 -11.58
C LEU A 230 -5.32 -6.59 -10.05
N MET A 231 -6.50 -6.31 -9.53
CA MET A 231 -6.87 -6.69 -8.17
C MET A 231 -7.59 -8.02 -8.25
N VAL A 232 -7.04 -9.03 -7.59
CA VAL A 232 -7.68 -10.34 -7.44
C VAL A 232 -8.33 -10.41 -6.07
N VAL A 233 -9.63 -10.71 -6.04
CA VAL A 233 -10.37 -10.90 -4.79
C VAL A 233 -10.51 -12.39 -4.54
N LEU A 234 -10.07 -12.85 -3.37
CA LEU A 234 -10.11 -14.25 -2.95
C LEU A 234 -11.07 -14.45 -1.78
N ASP A 235 -11.66 -15.63 -1.71
CA ASP A 235 -12.26 -16.15 -0.49
C ASP A 235 -11.16 -16.65 0.44
N ALA A 236 -11.05 -16.07 1.65
CA ALA A 236 -9.98 -16.34 2.60
C ALA A 236 -10.07 -17.73 3.28
N SER A 237 -11.17 -18.46 3.09
CA SER A 237 -11.32 -19.82 3.62
C SER A 237 -10.92 -20.92 2.64
N SER A 238 -11.05 -20.65 1.35
CA SER A 238 -10.84 -21.63 0.28
C SER A 238 -9.76 -21.27 -0.73
N GLY A 239 -9.35 -19.99 -0.78
CA GLY A 239 -8.47 -19.44 -1.82
C GLY A 239 -9.13 -19.30 -3.19
N ALA A 240 -10.45 -19.50 -3.28
CA ALA A 240 -11.18 -19.36 -4.54
C ALA A 240 -11.18 -17.91 -5.01
N VAL A 241 -10.87 -17.66 -6.29
CA VAL A 241 -10.98 -16.35 -6.90
C VAL A 241 -12.44 -15.96 -7.05
N VAL A 242 -12.86 -14.90 -6.37
CA VAL A 242 -14.24 -14.37 -6.36
C VAL A 242 -14.43 -13.31 -7.44
N ALA A 243 -13.45 -12.43 -7.61
CA ALA A 243 -13.50 -11.36 -8.61
C ALA A 243 -12.10 -10.97 -9.11
N LYS A 244 -12.09 -10.31 -10.26
CA LYS A 244 -10.90 -9.70 -10.87
C LYS A 244 -11.30 -8.33 -11.37
N LEU A 245 -10.53 -7.31 -11.00
CA LEU A 245 -10.84 -5.92 -11.31
C LEU A 245 -9.60 -5.23 -11.88
N PRO A 246 -9.74 -4.38 -12.91
CA PRO A 246 -8.61 -3.60 -13.41
C PRO A 246 -8.20 -2.54 -12.38
N ILE A 247 -6.91 -2.38 -12.18
CA ILE A 247 -6.30 -1.35 -11.32
C ILE A 247 -5.13 -0.67 -12.05
N GLY A 248 -4.53 0.36 -11.43
CA GLY A 248 -3.38 1.07 -11.98
C GLY A 248 -2.11 0.24 -12.09
N GLU A 249 -1.01 0.90 -12.45
CA GLU A 249 0.31 0.29 -12.66
C GLU A 249 1.20 0.45 -11.43
N HIS A 250 2.16 -0.48 -11.25
CA HIS A 250 3.14 -0.41 -10.16
C HIS A 250 2.48 -0.31 -8.78
N ILE A 251 1.53 -1.19 -8.54
CA ILE A 251 0.85 -1.29 -7.25
C ILE A 251 1.84 -1.80 -6.20
N ASP A 252 1.83 -1.16 -5.02
CA ASP A 252 2.66 -1.57 -3.89
C ASP A 252 1.87 -1.48 -2.57
N GLY A 253 0.66 -0.95 -2.63
CA GLY A 253 -0.21 -0.81 -1.48
C GLY A 253 -1.68 -1.08 -1.83
N VAL A 254 -2.32 -1.86 -0.96
CA VAL A 254 -3.78 -2.08 -0.95
C VAL A 254 -4.29 -1.86 0.46
N ALA A 255 -5.41 -1.17 0.58
CA ALA A 255 -6.09 -0.96 1.86
C ALA A 255 -7.58 -1.33 1.73
N PHE A 256 -8.21 -1.72 2.83
CA PHE A 256 -9.65 -1.96 2.87
C PHE A 256 -10.30 -1.18 3.99
N ASP A 257 -11.29 -0.36 3.64
CA ASP A 257 -12.12 0.40 4.56
C ASP A 257 -13.42 -0.37 4.84
N ALA A 258 -13.51 -0.95 6.00
CA ALA A 258 -14.67 -1.72 6.42
C ALA A 258 -15.93 -0.84 6.62
N GLY A 259 -15.75 0.46 6.97
CA GLY A 259 -16.84 1.41 7.15
C GLY A 259 -17.52 1.75 5.84
N LEU A 260 -16.74 1.96 4.80
CA LEU A 260 -17.25 2.28 3.45
C LEU A 260 -17.41 1.04 2.56
N LYS A 261 -16.89 -0.12 2.97
CA LYS A 261 -16.78 -1.35 2.18
C LYS A 261 -16.05 -1.09 0.86
N ARG A 262 -14.89 -0.45 0.95
CA ARG A 262 -14.07 -0.07 -0.21
C ARG A 262 -12.66 -0.60 -0.09
N ALA A 263 -12.19 -1.24 -1.15
CA ALA A 263 -10.77 -1.54 -1.32
C ALA A 263 -10.13 -0.45 -2.19
N TYR A 264 -8.87 -0.15 -1.87
CA TYR A 264 -8.07 0.87 -2.54
C TYR A 264 -6.76 0.25 -3.01
N ALA A 265 -6.39 0.51 -4.26
CA ALA A 265 -5.09 0.12 -4.80
C ALA A 265 -4.34 1.37 -5.26
N SER A 266 -3.18 1.64 -4.63
CA SER A 266 -2.34 2.80 -4.94
C SER A 266 -1.32 2.44 -5.99
N GLY A 267 -1.36 3.15 -7.13
CA GLY A 267 -0.49 2.94 -8.28
C GLY A 267 0.65 3.94 -8.36
N GLY A 268 1.85 3.44 -8.65
CA GLY A 268 3.04 4.27 -8.90
C GLY A 268 2.93 5.10 -10.18
N ASP A 269 1.98 4.81 -11.04
CA ASP A 269 1.62 5.59 -12.23
C ASP A 269 0.92 6.91 -11.89
N GLY A 270 0.51 7.12 -10.64
CA GLY A 270 -0.22 8.30 -10.17
C GLY A 270 -1.72 8.10 -10.16
N THR A 271 -2.17 6.87 -9.94
CA THR A 271 -3.58 6.53 -9.80
C THR A 271 -3.88 5.88 -8.44
N LEU A 272 -5.10 6.07 -7.96
CA LEU A 272 -5.68 5.31 -6.86
C LEU A 272 -6.99 4.71 -7.35
N THR A 273 -7.02 3.39 -7.51
CA THR A 273 -8.25 2.69 -7.90
C THR A 273 -9.09 2.42 -6.65
N VAL A 274 -10.35 2.85 -6.69
CA VAL A 274 -11.35 2.63 -5.63
C VAL A 274 -12.30 1.53 -6.08
N VAL A 275 -12.36 0.46 -5.32
CA VAL A 275 -13.23 -0.69 -5.57
C VAL A 275 -14.31 -0.73 -4.50
N GLN A 276 -15.58 -0.71 -4.92
CA GLN A 276 -16.72 -0.90 -4.04
C GLN A 276 -17.04 -2.38 -3.90
N GLU A 277 -17.11 -2.87 -2.68
CA GLU A 277 -17.74 -4.13 -2.33
C GLU A 277 -19.26 -3.89 -2.17
N GLU A 278 -20.05 -4.34 -3.14
CA GLU A 278 -21.51 -4.27 -3.09
C GLU A 278 -22.09 -5.44 -2.28
N SER A 279 -21.44 -6.58 -2.33
CA SER A 279 -21.70 -7.76 -1.52
C SER A 279 -20.44 -8.63 -1.46
N PRO A 280 -20.38 -9.67 -0.59
CA PRO A 280 -19.21 -10.58 -0.52
C PRO A 280 -18.86 -11.31 -1.83
N SER A 281 -19.71 -11.23 -2.84
CA SER A 281 -19.50 -11.85 -4.16
C SER A 281 -19.60 -10.86 -5.33
N LYS A 282 -19.83 -9.57 -5.06
CA LYS A 282 -20.02 -8.57 -6.11
C LYS A 282 -19.19 -7.32 -5.84
N PHE A 283 -18.29 -7.01 -6.75
CA PHE A 283 -17.35 -5.90 -6.67
C PHE A 283 -17.37 -5.10 -7.98
N ARG A 284 -17.10 -3.81 -7.89
CA ARG A 284 -16.92 -2.96 -9.07
C ARG A 284 -15.89 -1.87 -8.81
N VAL A 285 -15.17 -1.47 -9.83
CA VAL A 285 -14.40 -0.23 -9.78
C VAL A 285 -15.38 0.93 -9.67
N LEU A 286 -15.30 1.68 -8.57
CA LEU A 286 -16.12 2.85 -8.34
C LEU A 286 -15.59 4.02 -9.15
N GLU A 287 -14.29 4.28 -9.02
CA GLU A 287 -13.58 5.31 -9.77
C GLU A 287 -12.07 5.07 -9.73
N THR A 288 -11.34 5.78 -10.59
CA THR A 288 -9.88 5.91 -10.53
C THR A 288 -9.55 7.36 -10.26
N VAL A 289 -9.03 7.64 -9.07
CA VAL A 289 -8.65 8.97 -8.61
C VAL A 289 -7.24 9.28 -9.13
N THR A 290 -7.06 10.47 -9.69
CA THR A 290 -5.72 10.95 -10.07
C THR A 290 -4.96 11.39 -8.83
N THR A 291 -3.80 10.78 -8.59
CA THR A 291 -2.86 11.13 -7.53
C THR A 291 -1.56 11.69 -8.12
N ARG A 292 -0.40 11.35 -7.56
CA ARG A 292 0.92 11.75 -8.09
C ARG A 292 1.77 10.52 -8.37
N LYS A 293 2.60 10.59 -9.40
CA LYS A 293 3.56 9.52 -9.72
C LYS A 293 4.39 9.16 -8.49
N GLY A 294 4.61 7.87 -8.28
CA GLY A 294 5.34 7.35 -7.13
C GLY A 294 4.52 7.18 -5.84
N ALA A 295 3.26 7.61 -5.81
CA ALA A 295 2.34 7.41 -4.67
C ALA A 295 1.81 5.96 -4.65
N ARG A 296 2.71 4.98 -4.51
CA ARG A 296 2.42 3.55 -4.67
C ARG A 296 2.06 2.82 -3.38
N THR A 297 2.51 3.32 -2.24
CA THR A 297 2.19 2.76 -0.92
C THR A 297 1.08 3.56 -0.25
N ILE A 298 0.33 2.94 0.66
CA ILE A 298 -0.88 3.51 1.23
C ILE A 298 -1.05 3.09 2.69
N ALA A 299 -1.57 3.98 3.52
CA ALA A 299 -2.17 3.62 4.79
C ALA A 299 -3.53 4.28 4.95
N LEU A 300 -4.45 3.57 5.60
CA LEU A 300 -5.81 4.02 5.87
C LEU A 300 -5.96 4.39 7.34
N ASP A 301 -6.53 5.56 7.60
CA ASP A 301 -7.20 5.85 8.87
C ASP A 301 -8.66 5.41 8.77
N ALA A 302 -8.97 4.25 9.32
CA ALA A 302 -10.31 3.67 9.25
C ALA A 302 -11.36 4.46 10.05
N LYS A 303 -10.94 5.36 10.95
CA LYS A 303 -11.82 6.20 11.74
C LYS A 303 -12.31 7.43 10.99
N THR A 304 -11.43 8.01 10.19
CA THR A 304 -11.71 9.25 9.41
C THR A 304 -11.94 8.98 7.94
N HIS A 305 -11.66 7.76 7.46
CA HIS A 305 -11.69 7.35 6.04
C HIS A 305 -10.64 8.06 5.18
N HIS A 306 -9.58 8.60 5.79
CA HIS A 306 -8.47 9.22 5.10
C HIS A 306 -7.41 8.20 4.70
N LEU A 307 -6.87 8.38 3.50
CA LEU A 307 -5.81 7.56 2.92
C LEU A 307 -4.56 8.43 2.78
N TYR A 308 -3.43 7.91 3.25
CA TYR A 308 -2.16 8.61 3.20
C TYR A 308 -1.20 7.92 2.23
N LEU A 309 -0.73 8.67 1.21
CA LEU A 309 0.13 8.15 0.15
C LEU A 309 1.39 9.00 0.06
N PRO A 310 2.57 8.47 0.42
CA PRO A 310 3.82 9.20 0.30
C PRO A 310 4.28 9.25 -1.16
N THR A 311 4.83 10.39 -1.56
CA THR A 311 5.41 10.61 -2.88
C THR A 311 6.36 11.81 -2.89
N ALA A 312 7.04 12.03 -4.02
CA ALA A 312 7.88 13.21 -4.27
C ALA A 312 7.90 13.54 -5.76
N ASP A 313 8.51 14.65 -6.12
CA ASP A 313 8.85 14.91 -7.50
C ASP A 313 10.17 14.23 -7.87
N PHE A 314 10.28 13.86 -9.13
CA PHE A 314 11.43 13.13 -9.65
C PHE A 314 12.15 13.96 -10.72
N GLY A 315 13.47 13.94 -10.66
CA GLY A 315 14.32 14.46 -11.73
C GLY A 315 14.33 13.52 -12.95
N PRO A 316 15.06 13.88 -13.99
CA PRO A 316 15.23 13.02 -15.15
C PRO A 316 15.96 11.72 -14.76
N ALA A 317 15.51 10.59 -15.31
CA ALA A 317 16.19 9.32 -15.08
C ALA A 317 17.64 9.40 -15.62
N PRO A 318 18.64 8.91 -14.87
CA PRO A 318 20.00 8.78 -15.38
C PRO A 318 20.05 7.88 -16.62
N LEU A 319 21.10 8.04 -17.42
CA LEU A 319 21.31 7.15 -18.56
C LEU A 319 21.51 5.70 -18.08
N PRO A 320 20.94 4.71 -18.75
CA PRO A 320 21.20 3.30 -18.45
C PRO A 320 22.68 2.96 -18.50
N THR A 321 23.12 2.09 -17.59
CA THR A 321 24.46 1.50 -17.57
C THR A 321 24.35 -0.03 -17.60
N ALA A 322 25.44 -0.73 -17.87
CA ALA A 322 25.45 -2.19 -17.84
C ALA A 322 24.99 -2.75 -16.49
N ASP A 323 25.40 -2.13 -15.39
CA ASP A 323 25.06 -2.53 -14.02
C ASP A 323 23.65 -2.04 -13.58
N LYS A 324 23.14 -1.00 -14.25
CA LYS A 324 21.82 -0.41 -13.96
C LYS A 324 21.08 -0.14 -15.28
N PRO A 325 20.49 -1.16 -15.92
CA PRO A 325 19.82 -1.01 -17.20
C PRO A 325 18.52 -0.17 -17.13
N LYS A 326 17.92 -0.05 -15.93
CA LYS A 326 16.74 0.79 -15.65
C LYS A 326 16.98 1.61 -14.39
N PRO A 327 17.80 2.68 -14.46
CA PRO A 327 18.06 3.49 -13.27
C PRO A 327 16.80 4.26 -12.85
N ARG A 328 16.54 4.27 -11.55
CA ARG A 328 15.41 5.06 -11.01
C ARG A 328 15.73 6.56 -11.10
N PRO A 329 14.73 7.40 -11.45
CA PRO A 329 14.86 8.85 -11.36
C PRO A 329 15.22 9.27 -9.93
N PRO A 330 16.08 10.26 -9.72
CA PRO A 330 16.37 10.80 -8.40
C PRO A 330 15.17 11.56 -7.85
N VAL A 331 14.95 11.45 -6.56
CA VAL A 331 13.99 12.27 -5.82
C VAL A 331 14.56 13.70 -5.75
N LEU A 332 13.72 14.71 -6.06
CA LEU A 332 14.10 16.11 -5.94
C LEU A 332 14.01 16.53 -4.47
N ASP A 333 15.04 17.24 -4.02
CA ASP A 333 15.12 17.69 -2.63
C ASP A 333 13.98 18.66 -2.29
N GLY A 334 13.42 18.50 -1.07
CA GLY A 334 12.33 19.33 -0.56
C GLY A 334 10.96 19.10 -1.21
N THR A 335 10.81 18.06 -2.04
CA THR A 335 9.53 17.75 -2.70
C THR A 335 8.77 16.59 -2.06
N PHE A 336 9.36 15.92 -1.08
CA PHE A 336 8.73 14.78 -0.42
C PHE A 336 7.45 15.22 0.30
N THR A 337 6.35 14.56 0.00
CA THR A 337 5.02 14.88 0.55
C THR A 337 4.23 13.60 0.79
N VAL A 338 3.32 13.65 1.75
CA VAL A 338 2.27 12.64 1.91
C VAL A 338 0.96 13.26 1.45
N LEU A 339 0.35 12.64 0.45
CA LEU A 339 -0.99 13.01 -0.01
C LEU A 339 -2.00 12.53 1.02
N ASP A 340 -2.98 13.39 1.30
CA ASP A 340 -4.18 13.07 2.05
C ASP A 340 -5.33 12.92 1.04
N VAL A 341 -5.86 11.72 0.91
CA VAL A 341 -6.96 11.39 -0.02
C VAL A 341 -8.16 10.94 0.79
N HIS A 342 -9.29 11.62 0.63
CA HIS A 342 -10.47 11.35 1.43
C HIS A 342 -11.77 11.54 0.63
N PRO A 343 -12.87 10.86 0.99
CA PRO A 343 -14.19 11.10 0.40
C PRO A 343 -14.65 12.54 0.60
N MET A 344 -15.28 13.14 -0.44
CA MET A 344 -15.89 14.46 -0.37
C MET A 344 -17.34 14.40 0.11
#